data_ab44820951685b0550130253ea7d204a
#
_entry.id   ab44820951685b0550130253ea7d204a
#
_cell.length_a   1.000
_cell.length_b   1.000
_cell.length_c   1.000
_cell.angle_alpha   90.00
_cell.angle_beta   90.00
_cell.angle_gamma   90.00
#
_symmetry.space_group_name_H-M   'P 1'
#
loop_
_entity.id
_entity.type
_entity.pdbx_description
1 polymer ?
#
loop_
_entity_poly.entity_id
_entity_poly.type
_entity_poly.pdbx_seq_one_letter_code
_entity_poly.pdbx_strand_id
1 'polypeptide(L)' 'MTWITTPGRTELLHYGKILSDDEIEKDGHFTRYREIEYGGMIWAMKERDGEVGYIVEIGRAKK' A
#
# COMPACT_ATOMS: atom_id res chain seq x y z
N MET A 1 -17.10 -6.56 18.67
CA MET A 1 -16.19 -7.11 17.66
C MET A 1 -15.61 -5.99 16.81
N THR A 2 -14.33 -5.98 16.68
CA THR A 2 -13.67 -4.94 15.92
C THR A 2 -13.39 -5.44 14.50
N TRP A 3 -13.82 -4.67 13.54
CA TRP A 3 -13.57 -4.99 12.14
C TRP A 3 -12.34 -4.21 11.68
N ILE A 4 -11.38 -4.92 11.11
CA ILE A 4 -10.27 -4.27 10.44
C ILE A 4 -10.65 -4.16 8.98
N THR A 5 -10.97 -2.94 8.57
CA THR A 5 -11.33 -2.68 7.18
C THR A 5 -10.07 -2.29 6.43
N THR A 6 -9.87 -2.90 5.28
CA THR A 6 -8.74 -2.53 4.43
C THR A 6 -8.90 -1.08 4.00
N PRO A 7 -7.94 -0.21 4.29
CA PRO A 7 -8.03 1.19 3.87
C PRO A 7 -7.91 1.30 2.37
N GLY A 8 -8.51 2.35 1.82
CA GLY A 8 -8.42 2.61 0.40
C GLY A 8 -7.10 3.27 0.02
N ARG A 9 -6.85 3.34 -1.29
CA ARG A 9 -5.64 3.96 -1.81
C ARG A 9 -5.49 5.40 -1.33
N THR A 10 -6.55 6.17 -1.47
CA THR A 10 -6.51 7.58 -1.10
C THR A 10 -6.20 7.75 0.38
N GLU A 11 -6.82 6.94 1.22
CA GLU A 11 -6.61 7.00 2.66
C GLU A 11 -5.17 6.68 3.02
N LEU A 12 -4.61 5.62 2.43
CA LEU A 12 -3.23 5.23 2.69
C LEU A 12 -2.25 6.31 2.25
N LEU A 13 -2.45 6.87 1.07
CA LEU A 13 -1.53 7.87 0.54
C LEU A 13 -1.66 9.22 1.25
N HIS A 14 -2.84 9.53 1.76
CA HIS A 14 -3.08 10.80 2.41
C HIS A 14 -2.66 10.81 3.88
N TYR A 15 -2.95 9.74 4.59
CA TYR A 15 -2.71 9.67 6.03
C TYR A 15 -1.57 8.75 6.42
N GLY A 16 -1.17 7.84 5.54
CA GLY A 16 -0.13 6.88 5.84
C GLY A 16 1.26 7.44 5.64
N LYS A 17 2.24 6.74 6.20
CA LYS A 17 3.64 7.08 6.00
C LYS A 17 4.23 6.08 5.02
N ILE A 18 4.74 6.58 3.90
CA ILE A 18 5.33 5.72 2.88
C ILE A 18 6.72 5.28 3.35
N LEU A 19 6.88 3.97 3.52
CA LEU A 19 8.13 3.38 3.97
C LEU A 19 9.01 2.99 2.79
N SER A 20 8.40 2.55 1.71
CA SER A 20 9.13 2.22 0.49
C SER A 20 8.20 2.44 -0.70
N ASP A 21 8.81 2.70 -1.86
CA ASP A 21 8.07 3.03 -3.07
C ASP A 21 8.93 2.63 -4.25
N ASP A 22 8.58 1.53 -4.90
CA ASP A 22 9.32 1.01 -6.03
C ASP A 22 8.44 1.00 -7.27
N GLU A 23 9.00 1.42 -8.39
CA GLU A 23 8.28 1.39 -9.66
C GLU A 23 9.08 0.57 -10.66
N ILE A 24 8.39 -0.34 -11.32
CA ILE A 24 8.99 -1.21 -12.31
C ILE A 24 8.23 -1.07 -13.62
N GLU A 25 8.96 -0.81 -14.70
CA GLU A 25 8.36 -0.81 -16.03
C GLU A 25 8.73 -2.10 -16.74
N LYS A 26 7.74 -2.80 -17.27
CA LYS A 26 7.97 -4.05 -18.00
C LYS A 26 6.90 -4.21 -19.06
N ASP A 27 7.32 -4.47 -20.30
CA ASP A 27 6.41 -4.73 -21.41
C ASP A 27 5.38 -3.63 -21.63
N GLY A 28 5.80 -2.37 -21.42
CA GLY A 28 4.92 -1.24 -21.59
C GLY A 28 3.97 -0.99 -20.44
N HIS A 29 4.12 -1.72 -19.34
CA HIS A 29 3.28 -1.56 -18.17
C HIS A 29 4.09 -1.07 -16.98
N PHE A 30 3.50 -0.20 -16.19
CA PHE A 30 4.11 0.30 -14.98
C PHE A 30 3.48 -0.39 -13.78
N THR A 31 4.32 -1.04 -12.97
CA THR A 31 3.88 -1.66 -11.72
C THR A 31 4.56 -0.92 -10.58
N ARG A 32 3.78 -0.52 -9.60
CA ARG A 32 4.29 0.24 -8.47
C ARG A 32 3.96 -0.49 -7.18
N TYR A 33 4.99 -0.69 -6.36
CA TYR A 33 4.85 -1.34 -5.06
C TYR A 33 5.17 -0.34 -3.97
N ARG A 34 4.27 -0.19 -3.03
CA ARG A 34 4.48 0.69 -1.88
C ARG A 34 4.26 -0.08 -0.60
N GLU A 35 5.05 0.26 0.41
CA GLU A 35 4.79 -0.18 1.78
C GLU A 35 4.48 1.05 2.58
N ILE A 36 3.33 1.04 3.25
CA ILE A 36 2.81 2.22 3.92
C ILE A 36 2.43 1.84 5.34
N GLU A 37 2.93 2.61 6.30
CA GLU A 37 2.54 2.46 7.69
C GLU A 37 1.29 3.29 7.95
N TYR A 38 0.24 2.63 8.43
CA TYR A 38 -1.03 3.29 8.67
C TYR A 38 -1.81 2.52 9.73
N GLY A 39 -2.30 3.26 10.75
CA GLY A 39 -3.10 2.64 11.80
C GLY A 39 -2.35 1.61 12.63
N GLY A 40 -1.03 1.76 12.78
CA GLY A 40 -0.22 0.82 13.52
C GLY A 40 0.15 -0.43 12.75
N MET A 41 -0.18 -0.47 11.48
CA MET A 41 0.09 -1.62 10.62
C MET A 41 0.85 -1.20 9.39
N ILE A 42 1.50 -2.16 8.77
CA ILE A 42 2.19 -1.94 7.49
C ILE A 42 1.38 -2.60 6.40
N TRP A 43 1.07 -1.82 5.38
CA TRP A 43 0.24 -2.25 4.25
C TRP A 43 1.09 -2.27 3.00
N ALA A 44 0.97 -3.35 2.23
CA ALA A 44 1.60 -3.43 0.92
C ALA A 44 0.54 -3.12 -0.12
N MET A 45 0.83 -2.19 -1.00
CA MET A 45 -0.08 -1.79 -2.06
C MET A 45 0.60 -1.95 -3.40
N LYS A 46 -0.06 -2.67 -4.31
CA LYS A 46 0.42 -2.84 -5.66
C LYS A 46 -0.52 -2.12 -6.61
N GLU A 47 0.06 -1.30 -7.48
CA GLU A 47 -0.69 -0.63 -8.53
C GLU A 47 -0.10 -1.03 -9.87
N ARG A 48 -0.96 -1.15 -10.88
CA ARG A 48 -0.52 -1.42 -12.25
C ARG A 48 -1.23 -0.45 -13.17
N ASP A 49 -0.45 0.34 -13.90
CA ASP A 49 -0.97 1.36 -14.83
C ASP A 49 -1.98 2.29 -14.16
N GLY A 50 -1.72 2.63 -12.88
CA GLY A 50 -2.57 3.54 -12.12
C GLY A 50 -3.74 2.88 -11.43
N GLU A 51 -3.95 1.58 -11.61
CA GLU A 51 -5.05 0.88 -10.95
C GLU A 51 -4.53 0.02 -9.81
N VAL A 52 -5.26 0.03 -8.70
CA VAL A 52 -4.90 -0.76 -7.53
C VAL A 52 -5.14 -2.24 -7.82
N GLY A 53 -4.09 -3.04 -7.70
CA GLY A 53 -4.21 -4.48 -7.83
C GLY A 53 -4.58 -5.14 -6.50
N TYR A 54 -3.89 -4.74 -5.41
CA TYR A 54 -4.24 -5.23 -4.08
C TYR A 54 -3.71 -4.28 -3.01
N ILE A 55 -4.33 -4.38 -1.85
CA ILE A 55 -3.86 -3.73 -0.62
C ILE A 55 -3.97 -4.79 0.46
N VAL A 56 -2.83 -5.19 1.05
CA VAL A 56 -2.82 -6.24 2.05
C VAL A 56 -1.97 -5.82 3.24
N GLU A 57 -2.35 -6.31 4.40
CA GLU A 57 -1.57 -6.10 5.62
C GLU A 57 -0.41 -7.09 5.63
N ILE A 58 0.82 -6.60 5.84
CA ILE A 58 2.00 -7.46 5.84
C ILE A 58 2.73 -7.47 7.18
N GLY A 59 2.33 -6.64 8.12
CA GLY A 59 2.97 -6.63 9.43
C GLY A 59 2.45 -5.53 10.30
N ARG A 60 3.07 -5.39 11.47
CA ARG A 60 2.74 -4.31 12.41
C ARG A 60 3.89 -3.33 12.48
N ALA A 61 3.54 -2.07 12.63
CA ALA A 61 4.56 -1.05 12.83
C ALA A 61 5.22 -1.27 14.18
N LYS A 62 6.55 -1.22 14.19
CA LYS A 62 7.32 -1.29 15.42
C LYS A 62 7.51 0.11 15.98
N LYS A 63 7.42 0.19 17.27
CA LYS A 63 7.78 1.45 17.95
C LYS A 63 9.23 1.43 18.33
#